data_7457365e2e86ba190fd409fc97371afe
#
_entry.id   7457365e2e86ba190fd409fc97371afe
#
_cell.length_a   1.000
_cell.length_b   1.000
_cell.length_c   1.000
_cell.angle_alpha   90.00
_cell.angle_beta   90.00
_cell.angle_gamma   90.00
#
_symmetry.space_group_name_H-M   'P 1'
#
loop_
_entity.id
_entity.type
_entity.pdbx_description
1 polymer ?
#
loop_
_entity_poly.entity_id
_entity_poly.type
_entity_poly.pdbx_seq_one_letter_code
_entity_poly.pdbx_strand_id
1 'polypeptide(L)'
;MRLFRVGATRTSGNRIAFLSSCFLALLLLGCGHPPPGRGAGEVEATAQKEAPGLPAGRQVKFRVETVVGGLEVPWSIVWAPDGRMLFTERPGRVRVFQNGKLAAQPLFTVPDVAPSGEGGLMSIALHPQFASNHLLYLSYVYQGQGQNVRVVRYRESDTGFTDRKVIVEGIPSAQNHAGCRLRFGPDGKLYITTGDATKRELAQQLDSLAGKTLRLNDDGSIPSDNPFVDRKDARPEIWSYGHRNSQGLDFQPGTNLLIETEHGPSGFDGPGGGDEVNIVEKAKNYGWPLIHHTQTGAGMEAPLLEYTPACAPGSGMFYRGEAFPEFRGNYFFGCLVGVRIIRVTFDGRRVVTQENLLEGKYGRIRDVAEGPDGYLYFSTSNQDGRGSSAADDDRIIRLVPLK
;
A
#
# COMPACT_ATOMS: atom_id res chain seq x y z
N MET A 1 -17.70 -17.43 -63.17
CA MET A 1 -18.12 -18.68 -63.88
C MET A 1 -17.55 -19.88 -63.17
N ARG A 2 -18.42 -20.80 -62.81
CA ARG A 2 -18.29 -22.07 -62.05
C ARG A 2 -18.32 -22.00 -60.48
N LEU A 3 -19.55 -22.25 -60.02
CA LEU A 3 -19.95 -22.91 -58.84
C LEU A 3 -19.40 -24.34 -58.73
N PHE A 4 -19.13 -24.83 -57.54
CA PHE A 4 -19.46 -26.20 -57.18
C PHE A 4 -19.91 -26.26 -55.68
N ARG A 5 -20.98 -26.99 -55.54
CA ARG A 5 -21.80 -27.28 -54.36
C ARG A 5 -21.45 -28.68 -53.81
N VAL A 6 -21.78 -28.88 -52.50
CA VAL A 6 -22.36 -30.08 -51.90
C VAL A 6 -21.43 -31.10 -51.22
N GLY A 7 -21.82 -31.41 -50.00
CA GLY A 7 -21.51 -32.66 -49.32
C GLY A 7 -21.78 -32.64 -47.81
N ALA A 8 -23.07 -32.78 -47.43
CA ALA A 8 -23.45 -33.12 -46.08
C ALA A 8 -23.46 -34.63 -45.88
N THR A 9 -22.89 -35.12 -44.79
CA THR A 9 -23.25 -36.47 -44.27
C THR A 9 -23.50 -36.43 -42.77
N ARG A 10 -24.73 -36.77 -42.42
CA ARG A 10 -25.17 -37.16 -41.08
C ARG A 10 -24.72 -38.60 -40.81
N THR A 11 -24.27 -38.88 -39.58
CA THR A 11 -24.45 -40.20 -38.97
C THR A 11 -24.81 -40.06 -37.51
N SER A 12 -25.80 -40.81 -37.17
CA SER A 12 -26.58 -40.96 -35.94
C SER A 12 -25.87 -41.76 -34.84
N GLY A 13 -26.25 -41.49 -33.61
CA GLY A 13 -26.61 -42.52 -32.63
C GLY A 13 -25.58 -42.82 -31.53
N ASN A 14 -25.84 -42.47 -30.31
CA ASN A 14 -26.33 -43.40 -29.27
C ASN A 14 -26.52 -42.68 -27.94
N ARG A 15 -27.72 -42.77 -27.43
CA ARG A 15 -28.13 -42.42 -26.08
C ARG A 15 -27.80 -43.60 -25.15
N ILE A 16 -27.15 -43.33 -24.04
CA ILE A 16 -27.19 -44.19 -22.85
C ILE A 16 -27.66 -43.34 -21.68
N ALA A 17 -28.85 -43.66 -21.22
CA ALA A 17 -29.45 -43.13 -20.00
C ALA A 17 -28.94 -43.96 -18.81
N PHE A 18 -28.50 -43.28 -17.76
CA PHE A 18 -28.41 -43.87 -16.42
C PHE A 18 -29.37 -43.12 -15.50
N LEU A 19 -30.40 -43.86 -15.10
CA LEU A 19 -31.26 -43.56 -13.97
C LEU A 19 -30.49 -43.86 -12.67
N SER A 20 -30.51 -42.95 -11.73
CA SER A 20 -30.34 -43.31 -10.33
C SER A 20 -31.03 -42.34 -9.40
N SER A 21 -31.83 -42.93 -8.60
CA SER A 21 -32.85 -42.62 -7.65
C SER A 21 -32.62 -41.48 -6.70
N CYS A 22 -33.70 -40.73 -6.48
CA CYS A 22 -33.98 -39.83 -5.37
C CYS A 22 -33.88 -40.49 -3.99
N PHE A 23 -33.24 -39.78 -3.06
CA PHE A 23 -33.68 -39.84 -1.67
C PHE A 23 -33.90 -38.41 -1.15
N LEU A 24 -35.14 -38.11 -0.90
CA LEU A 24 -35.69 -36.89 -0.33
C LEU A 24 -35.65 -37.04 1.20
N ALA A 25 -34.83 -36.29 1.88
CA ALA A 25 -34.93 -36.10 3.34
C ALA A 25 -35.25 -34.63 3.63
N LEU A 26 -36.52 -34.37 3.89
CA LEU A 26 -37.00 -33.12 4.48
C LEU A 26 -36.50 -33.05 5.94
N LEU A 27 -35.68 -32.05 6.25
CA LEU A 27 -35.51 -31.57 7.62
C LEU A 27 -35.89 -30.09 7.66
N LEU A 28 -37.09 -29.85 8.20
CA LEU A 28 -37.52 -28.52 8.64
C LEU A 28 -36.66 -28.09 9.84
N LEU A 29 -35.85 -27.05 9.69
CA LEU A 29 -35.29 -26.35 10.84
C LEU A 29 -35.57 -24.85 10.68
N GLY A 30 -36.15 -24.32 11.73
CA GLY A 30 -36.75 -23.01 11.81
C GLY A 30 -35.79 -21.84 11.55
N CYS A 31 -36.36 -20.79 10.96
CA CYS A 31 -35.79 -19.46 10.87
C CYS A 31 -35.66 -18.86 12.28
N GLY A 32 -34.45 -18.90 12.83
CA GLY A 32 -34.08 -18.08 13.97
C GLY A 32 -33.27 -16.89 13.47
N HIS A 33 -33.81 -15.70 13.52
CA HIS A 33 -33.09 -14.46 13.32
C HIS A 33 -32.06 -14.30 14.44
N PRO A 34 -30.78 -14.02 14.16
CA PRO A 34 -29.86 -13.61 15.20
C PRO A 34 -30.19 -12.18 15.67
N PRO A 35 -30.06 -11.88 16.96
CA PRO A 35 -30.32 -10.55 17.50
C PRO A 35 -29.25 -9.55 17.06
N PRO A 36 -29.59 -8.24 16.98
CA PRO A 36 -28.68 -7.21 16.58
C PRO A 36 -27.63 -6.91 17.65
N GLY A 37 -26.41 -6.73 17.19
CA GLY A 37 -25.36 -5.92 17.79
C GLY A 37 -24.98 -6.20 19.24
N ARG A 38 -23.88 -6.92 19.45
CA ARG A 38 -23.06 -6.72 20.67
C ARG A 38 -21.81 -5.95 20.30
N GLY A 39 -21.61 -4.89 21.09
CA GLY A 39 -20.53 -3.93 21.01
C GLY A 39 -19.13 -4.54 21.09
N ALA A 40 -18.16 -3.66 20.89
CA ALA A 40 -16.73 -3.84 20.96
C ALA A 40 -16.28 -4.98 21.91
N GLY A 41 -15.86 -6.10 21.33
CA GLY A 41 -15.25 -7.17 22.08
C GLY A 41 -13.79 -6.80 22.38
N GLU A 42 -13.38 -6.96 23.63
CA GLU A 42 -11.96 -6.95 23.97
C GLU A 42 -11.24 -8.07 23.21
N VAL A 43 -10.30 -7.69 22.38
CA VAL A 43 -9.45 -8.62 21.64
C VAL A 43 -8.07 -8.59 22.28
N GLU A 44 -7.75 -9.60 23.06
CA GLU A 44 -6.39 -9.85 23.48
C GLU A 44 -5.58 -10.33 22.26
N ALA A 45 -4.68 -9.48 21.74
CA ALA A 45 -3.81 -9.86 20.65
C ALA A 45 -2.65 -10.70 21.19
N THR A 46 -2.68 -12.01 20.92
CA THR A 46 -1.53 -12.88 21.13
C THR A 46 -0.58 -12.73 19.96
N ALA A 47 0.63 -12.27 20.22
CA ALA A 47 1.70 -12.23 19.22
C ALA A 47 2.15 -13.66 18.87
N GLN A 48 2.14 -14.00 17.59
CA GLN A 48 2.79 -15.21 17.07
C GLN A 48 4.13 -14.83 16.44
N LYS A 49 5.11 -15.70 16.63
CA LYS A 49 6.51 -15.50 16.23
C LYS A 49 6.70 -15.98 14.80
N GLU A 50 7.05 -15.07 13.90
CA GLU A 50 7.52 -15.43 12.55
C GLU A 50 8.66 -14.50 12.12
N ALA A 51 9.81 -14.96 12.18
CA ALA A 51 11.05 -14.92 11.42
C ALA A 51 12.00 -15.84 12.17
N PRO A 52 12.67 -16.77 11.54
CA PRO A 52 13.60 -17.65 12.25
C PRO A 52 14.66 -16.80 12.95
N GLY A 53 14.66 -16.80 14.28
CA GLY A 53 15.72 -16.22 15.09
C GLY A 53 15.44 -14.89 15.82
N LEU A 54 14.39 -14.13 15.47
CA LEU A 54 14.08 -12.89 16.20
C LEU A 54 13.16 -13.15 17.40
N PRO A 55 13.44 -12.54 18.58
CA PRO A 55 12.55 -12.64 19.73
C PRO A 55 11.23 -11.89 19.50
N ALA A 56 10.15 -12.34 20.12
CA ALA A 56 8.88 -11.60 20.14
C ALA A 56 9.05 -10.28 20.91
N GLY A 57 8.37 -9.24 20.44
CA GLY A 57 8.28 -7.98 21.16
C GLY A 57 7.48 -8.10 22.45
N ARG A 58 7.53 -7.04 23.28
CA ARG A 58 6.70 -6.95 24.49
C ARG A 58 5.22 -6.85 24.08
N GLN A 59 4.37 -7.72 24.61
CA GLN A 59 2.93 -7.67 24.38
C GLN A 59 2.33 -6.33 24.84
N VAL A 60 1.53 -5.72 23.99
CA VAL A 60 0.81 -4.47 24.25
C VAL A 60 -0.68 -4.77 24.20
N LYS A 61 -1.39 -4.38 25.25
CA LYS A 61 -2.84 -4.56 25.32
C LYS A 61 -3.57 -3.37 24.72
N PHE A 62 -4.53 -3.65 23.84
CA PHE A 62 -5.38 -2.65 23.20
C PHE A 62 -6.76 -3.23 22.86
N ARG A 63 -7.74 -2.36 22.68
CA ARG A 63 -8.99 -2.68 22.03
C ARG A 63 -8.98 -2.10 20.61
N VAL A 64 -9.83 -2.63 19.76
CA VAL A 64 -9.96 -2.21 18.36
C VAL A 64 -11.30 -1.56 18.12
N GLU A 65 -11.31 -0.40 17.47
CA GLU A 65 -12.52 0.36 17.17
C GLU A 65 -12.61 0.65 15.68
N THR A 66 -13.75 0.34 15.04
CA THR A 66 -14.05 0.83 13.69
C THR A 66 -14.38 2.32 13.77
N VAL A 67 -13.62 3.13 13.05
CA VAL A 67 -13.82 4.59 12.97
C VAL A 67 -14.83 4.95 11.90
N VAL A 68 -14.71 4.33 10.74
CA VAL A 68 -15.58 4.52 9.59
C VAL A 68 -15.55 3.29 8.69
N GLY A 69 -16.69 2.89 8.15
CA GLY A 69 -16.84 1.78 7.20
C GLY A 69 -17.60 2.19 5.95
N GLY A 70 -17.81 1.23 5.04
CA GLY A 70 -18.49 1.44 3.77
C GLY A 70 -17.65 2.29 2.79
N LEU A 71 -16.34 2.15 2.85
CA LEU A 71 -15.37 2.87 2.00
C LEU A 71 -15.03 2.03 0.76
N GLU A 72 -14.44 2.66 -0.25
CA GLU A 72 -14.03 1.98 -1.47
C GLU A 72 -12.51 2.03 -1.63
N VAL A 73 -11.83 0.99 -1.13
CA VAL A 73 -10.38 0.82 -1.18
C VAL A 73 -9.64 2.08 -0.67
N PRO A 74 -9.78 2.43 0.63
CA PRO A 74 -9.05 3.55 1.23
C PRO A 74 -7.55 3.25 1.22
N TRP A 75 -6.81 4.07 0.44
CA TRP A 75 -5.43 3.74 0.08
C TRP A 75 -4.38 4.41 0.97
N SER A 76 -4.62 5.65 1.40
CA SER A 76 -3.66 6.42 2.21
C SER A 76 -4.38 7.39 3.15
N ILE A 77 -3.93 7.47 4.40
CA ILE A 77 -4.53 8.25 5.48
C ILE A 77 -3.54 9.29 5.97
N VAL A 78 -3.98 10.55 6.11
CA VAL A 78 -3.22 11.64 6.74
C VAL A 78 -4.14 12.51 7.59
N TRP A 79 -3.56 13.27 8.52
CA TRP A 79 -4.30 14.26 9.31
C TRP A 79 -3.84 15.67 8.99
N ALA A 80 -4.82 16.54 8.72
CA ALA A 80 -4.59 17.97 8.65
C ALA A 80 -4.37 18.53 10.07
N PRO A 81 -3.65 19.67 10.20
CA PRO A 81 -3.37 20.29 11.50
C PRO A 81 -4.61 20.70 12.30
N ASP A 82 -5.75 20.86 11.64
CA ASP A 82 -7.06 21.16 12.25
C ASP A 82 -7.79 19.92 12.80
N GLY A 83 -7.15 18.74 12.73
CA GLY A 83 -7.67 17.49 13.25
C GLY A 83 -8.53 16.69 12.26
N ARG A 84 -8.77 17.20 11.04
CA ARG A 84 -9.46 16.44 9.98
C ARG A 84 -8.60 15.24 9.54
N MET A 85 -9.19 14.06 9.48
CA MET A 85 -8.61 12.93 8.78
C MET A 85 -8.95 13.03 7.30
N LEU A 86 -7.94 13.14 6.45
CA LEU A 86 -8.05 13.06 5.01
C LEU A 86 -7.58 11.69 4.55
N PHE A 87 -8.28 11.10 3.62
CA PHE A 87 -7.85 9.82 3.03
C PHE A 87 -8.28 9.73 1.56
N THR A 88 -7.49 8.96 0.82
CA THR A 88 -7.77 8.69 -0.59
C THR A 88 -8.57 7.40 -0.73
N GLU A 89 -9.51 7.38 -1.68
CA GLU A 89 -10.14 6.16 -2.18
C GLU A 89 -9.67 5.91 -3.62
N ARG A 90 -9.29 4.67 -3.93
CA ARG A 90 -8.70 4.26 -5.22
C ARG A 90 -9.45 4.78 -6.47
N PRO A 91 -10.80 4.86 -6.49
CA PRO A 91 -11.52 5.38 -7.65
C PRO A 91 -11.26 6.85 -7.99
N GLY A 92 -10.60 7.63 -7.12
CA GLY A 92 -10.22 9.02 -7.40
C GLY A 92 -10.73 10.05 -6.40
N ARG A 93 -11.28 9.64 -5.25
CA ARG A 93 -11.86 10.55 -4.26
C ARG A 93 -10.90 10.81 -3.11
N VAL A 94 -10.80 12.08 -2.70
CA VAL A 94 -10.25 12.48 -1.40
C VAL A 94 -11.42 12.69 -0.45
N ARG A 95 -11.43 11.96 0.66
CA ARG A 95 -12.50 11.97 1.65
C ARG A 95 -12.05 12.68 2.93
N VAL A 96 -13.02 13.15 3.68
CA VAL A 96 -12.82 13.81 4.99
C VAL A 96 -13.67 13.14 6.05
N PHE A 97 -13.01 12.80 7.16
CA PHE A 97 -13.68 12.40 8.39
C PHE A 97 -13.32 13.43 9.49
N GLN A 98 -14.33 13.99 10.12
CA GLN A 98 -14.17 15.02 11.14
C GLN A 98 -15.32 14.95 12.15
N ASN A 99 -15.03 15.19 13.43
CA ASN A 99 -16.03 15.21 14.51
C ASN A 99 -16.88 13.94 14.56
N GLY A 100 -16.25 12.77 14.33
CA GLY A 100 -16.92 11.48 14.36
C GLY A 100 -17.80 11.18 13.12
N LYS A 101 -17.72 11.98 12.06
CA LYS A 101 -18.56 11.83 10.86
C LYS A 101 -17.76 11.87 9.58
N LEU A 102 -18.09 10.95 8.67
CA LEU A 102 -17.65 11.00 7.28
C LEU A 102 -18.49 12.06 6.53
N ALA A 103 -17.81 12.98 5.83
CA ALA A 103 -18.49 13.91 4.96
C ALA A 103 -19.24 13.13 3.85
N ALA A 104 -20.52 13.51 3.61
CA ALA A 104 -21.35 12.84 2.62
C ALA A 104 -20.78 12.92 1.20
N GLN A 105 -20.18 14.06 0.87
CA GLN A 105 -19.52 14.27 -0.42
C GLN A 105 -18.00 14.19 -0.25
N PRO A 106 -17.24 13.73 -1.27
CA PRO A 106 -15.80 13.86 -1.29
C PRO A 106 -15.38 15.34 -1.15
N LEU A 107 -14.26 15.58 -0.46
CA LEU A 107 -13.61 16.90 -0.47
C LEU A 107 -13.16 17.28 -1.87
N PHE A 108 -12.68 16.30 -2.61
CA PHE A 108 -12.22 16.48 -3.99
C PHE A 108 -12.29 15.15 -4.75
N THR A 109 -12.64 15.24 -6.03
CA THR A 109 -12.54 14.11 -6.97
C THR A 109 -11.51 14.49 -8.03
N VAL A 110 -10.45 13.72 -8.12
CA VAL A 110 -9.38 13.95 -9.11
C VAL A 110 -9.90 13.58 -10.50
N PRO A 111 -9.96 14.49 -11.46
CA PRO A 111 -10.74 14.31 -12.69
C PRO A 111 -10.10 13.33 -13.69
N ASP A 112 -8.79 13.14 -13.64
CA ASP A 112 -8.02 12.38 -14.61
C ASP A 112 -7.42 11.07 -14.03
N VAL A 113 -7.97 10.57 -12.93
CA VAL A 113 -7.63 9.25 -12.40
C VAL A 113 -8.19 8.16 -13.32
N ALA A 114 -7.34 7.20 -13.67
CA ALA A 114 -7.69 6.02 -14.45
C ALA A 114 -7.45 4.75 -13.63
N PRO A 115 -8.37 4.33 -12.74
CA PRO A 115 -8.18 3.16 -11.89
C PRO A 115 -7.99 1.90 -12.71
N SER A 116 -6.95 1.12 -12.39
CA SER A 116 -6.67 -0.14 -13.06
C SER A 116 -5.86 -1.07 -12.13
N GLY A 117 -6.36 -2.27 -11.91
CA GLY A 117 -5.71 -3.24 -11.04
C GLY A 117 -5.52 -2.71 -9.61
N GLU A 118 -4.28 -2.66 -9.13
CA GLU A 118 -3.95 -2.12 -7.81
C GLU A 118 -3.88 -0.58 -7.78
N GLY A 119 -3.70 0.05 -8.94
CA GLY A 119 -3.54 1.49 -9.09
C GLY A 119 -4.85 2.25 -9.25
N GLY A 120 -4.79 3.54 -9.04
CA GLY A 120 -5.88 4.51 -9.09
C GLY A 120 -5.40 5.77 -8.39
N LEU A 121 -6.23 6.43 -7.58
CA LEU A 121 -5.76 7.42 -6.62
C LEU A 121 -5.13 6.67 -5.44
N MET A 122 -3.85 6.90 -5.20
CA MET A 122 -3.03 6.14 -4.26
C MET A 122 -2.65 7.02 -3.05
N SER A 123 -1.43 7.50 -3.00
CA SER A 123 -0.94 8.21 -1.82
C SER A 123 -1.40 9.68 -1.76
N ILE A 124 -1.59 10.17 -0.55
CA ILE A 124 -1.70 11.59 -0.20
C ILE A 124 -0.58 11.95 0.77
N ALA A 125 0.06 13.10 0.56
CA ALA A 125 1.01 13.67 1.51
C ALA A 125 0.72 15.16 1.69
N LEU A 126 0.70 15.63 2.94
CA LEU A 126 0.63 17.06 3.24
C LEU A 126 2.04 17.64 3.24
N HIS A 127 2.17 18.88 2.75
CA HIS A 127 3.42 19.61 2.86
C HIS A 127 3.79 19.82 4.34
N PRO A 128 5.07 19.76 4.76
CA PRO A 128 5.45 19.98 6.16
C PRO A 128 4.93 21.28 6.77
N GLN A 129 4.70 22.30 5.93
CA GLN A 129 4.12 23.60 6.31
C GLN A 129 2.64 23.72 5.90
N PHE A 130 1.89 22.62 5.83
CA PHE A 130 0.50 22.62 5.38
C PHE A 130 -0.38 23.61 6.14
N ALA A 131 -0.16 23.81 7.45
CA ALA A 131 -0.90 24.77 8.26
C ALA A 131 -0.84 26.22 7.71
N SER A 132 0.20 26.58 6.97
CA SER A 132 0.39 27.92 6.42
C SER A 132 0.21 27.99 4.89
N ASN A 133 0.59 26.94 4.16
CA ASN A 133 0.58 26.99 2.71
C ASN A 133 -0.54 26.15 2.06
N HIS A 134 -1.20 25.29 2.83
CA HIS A 134 -2.29 24.41 2.41
C HIS A 134 -1.94 23.50 1.20
N LEU A 135 -0.64 23.20 0.99
CA LEU A 135 -0.19 22.36 -0.12
C LEU A 135 -0.29 20.89 0.23
N LEU A 136 -0.84 20.12 -0.69
CA LEU A 136 -0.91 18.66 -0.60
C LEU A 136 -0.53 18.02 -1.94
N TYR A 137 -0.12 16.76 -1.87
CA TYR A 137 0.39 16.00 -3.01
C TYR A 137 -0.39 14.70 -3.13
N LEU A 138 -0.78 14.37 -4.35
CA LEU A 138 -1.50 13.15 -4.69
C LEU A 138 -0.73 12.38 -5.75
N SER A 139 -0.55 11.07 -5.55
CA SER A 139 -0.07 10.17 -6.59
C SER A 139 -1.24 9.38 -7.16
N TYR A 140 -1.30 9.26 -8.49
CA TYR A 140 -2.36 8.51 -9.12
C TYR A 140 -2.01 8.01 -10.51
N VAL A 141 -2.71 6.94 -10.90
CA VAL A 141 -2.66 6.41 -12.26
C VAL A 141 -3.51 7.29 -13.18
N TYR A 142 -2.97 7.61 -14.35
CA TYR A 142 -3.68 8.31 -15.43
C TYR A 142 -3.41 7.65 -16.78
N GLN A 143 -4.29 7.93 -17.76
CA GLN A 143 -4.14 7.45 -19.12
C GLN A 143 -3.39 8.49 -19.95
N GLY A 144 -2.18 8.15 -20.38
CA GLY A 144 -1.36 8.91 -21.31
C GLY A 144 -1.07 8.07 -22.57
N GLN A 145 0.17 8.06 -23.02
CA GLN A 145 0.63 7.03 -23.98
C GLN A 145 0.81 5.70 -23.21
N GLY A 146 -0.31 5.00 -22.97
CA GLY A 146 -0.40 3.89 -22.06
C GLY A 146 -0.72 4.34 -20.63
N GLN A 147 -0.72 3.40 -19.71
CA GLN A 147 -0.97 3.63 -18.29
C GLN A 147 0.30 4.17 -17.62
N ASN A 148 0.18 5.27 -16.90
CA ASN A 148 1.28 5.90 -16.20
C ASN A 148 0.83 6.39 -14.82
N VAL A 149 1.78 6.60 -13.91
CA VAL A 149 1.59 7.31 -12.66
C VAL A 149 2.13 8.72 -12.76
N ARG A 150 1.46 9.66 -12.09
CA ARG A 150 1.96 11.02 -11.84
C ARG A 150 1.78 11.41 -10.39
N VAL A 151 2.55 12.41 -9.97
CA VAL A 151 2.38 13.11 -8.71
C VAL A 151 1.98 14.54 -9.01
N VAL A 152 0.91 15.01 -8.39
CA VAL A 152 0.37 16.35 -8.58
C VAL A 152 0.24 17.03 -7.22
N ARG A 153 0.69 18.26 -7.14
CA ARG A 153 0.47 19.15 -6.02
C ARG A 153 -0.78 19.98 -6.24
N TYR A 154 -1.56 20.13 -5.20
CA TYR A 154 -2.70 21.04 -5.12
C TYR A 154 -2.56 21.95 -3.92
N ARG A 155 -3.33 23.04 -3.93
CA ARG A 155 -3.59 23.86 -2.75
C ARG A 155 -5.02 23.65 -2.31
N GLU A 156 -5.22 23.30 -1.04
CA GLU A 156 -6.55 23.28 -0.45
C GLU A 156 -7.07 24.72 -0.25
N SER A 157 -8.34 24.94 -0.57
CA SER A 157 -9.08 26.19 -0.40
C SER A 157 -10.50 25.88 0.05
N ASP A 158 -11.27 26.93 0.40
CA ASP A 158 -12.68 26.79 0.79
C ASP A 158 -13.56 26.18 -0.30
N THR A 159 -13.12 26.26 -1.56
CA THR A 159 -13.86 25.73 -2.73
C THR A 159 -13.35 24.40 -3.24
N GLY A 160 -12.43 23.75 -2.52
CA GLY A 160 -11.79 22.48 -2.90
C GLY A 160 -10.31 22.64 -3.23
N PHE A 161 -9.79 21.84 -4.15
CA PHE A 161 -8.38 21.85 -4.52
C PHE A 161 -8.13 22.72 -5.76
N THR A 162 -7.19 23.65 -5.64
CA THR A 162 -6.78 24.63 -6.66
C THR A 162 -5.28 24.52 -6.94
N ASP A 163 -4.71 25.40 -7.74
CA ASP A 163 -3.26 25.53 -8.03
C ASP A 163 -2.62 24.18 -8.43
N ARG A 164 -3.31 23.42 -9.29
CA ARG A 164 -2.81 22.13 -9.78
C ARG A 164 -1.44 22.29 -10.46
N LYS A 165 -0.42 21.62 -9.92
CA LYS A 165 0.92 21.56 -10.50
C LYS A 165 1.41 20.12 -10.58
N VAL A 166 1.79 19.67 -11.77
CA VAL A 166 2.45 18.37 -11.94
C VAL A 166 3.87 18.47 -11.36
N ILE A 167 4.20 17.54 -10.47
CA ILE A 167 5.51 17.44 -9.80
C ILE A 167 6.41 16.50 -10.60
N VAL A 168 5.89 15.33 -10.95
CA VAL A 168 6.52 14.36 -11.85
C VAL A 168 5.43 13.56 -12.55
N GLU A 169 5.67 13.19 -13.80
CA GLU A 169 4.75 12.38 -14.60
C GLU A 169 5.49 11.43 -15.54
N GLY A 170 4.72 10.58 -16.24
CA GLY A 170 5.30 9.60 -17.17
C GLY A 170 6.02 8.46 -16.45
N ILE A 171 5.72 8.23 -15.15
CA ILE A 171 6.21 7.04 -14.45
C ILE A 171 5.47 5.84 -15.03
N PRO A 172 6.15 4.86 -15.64
CA PRO A 172 5.49 3.69 -16.20
C PRO A 172 4.63 2.96 -15.16
N SER A 173 3.45 2.48 -15.56
CA SER A 173 2.53 1.73 -14.71
C SER A 173 1.84 0.61 -15.47
N ALA A 174 1.31 -0.35 -14.73
CA ALA A 174 0.50 -1.46 -15.25
C ALA A 174 -0.61 -1.79 -14.25
N GLN A 175 -1.39 -2.85 -14.50
CA GLN A 175 -2.41 -3.34 -13.55
C GLN A 175 -1.81 -3.74 -12.20
N ASN A 176 -0.55 -4.17 -12.19
CA ASN A 176 0.24 -4.46 -11.00
C ASN A 176 1.48 -3.59 -10.99
N HIS A 177 2.09 -3.43 -9.82
CA HIS A 177 3.35 -2.71 -9.60
C HIS A 177 3.26 -1.23 -10.01
N ALA A 178 2.20 -0.55 -9.56
CA ALA A 178 2.04 0.89 -9.74
C ALA A 178 2.83 1.73 -8.72
N GLY A 179 3.32 1.13 -7.63
CA GLY A 179 3.85 1.88 -6.48
C GLY A 179 2.66 2.51 -5.75
N CYS A 180 2.59 3.70 -5.43
CA CYS A 180 3.46 4.86 -5.35
C CYS A 180 3.21 5.56 -4.02
N ARG A 181 4.12 5.46 -3.05
CA ARG A 181 4.04 6.13 -1.74
C ARG A 181 4.73 7.48 -1.81
N LEU A 182 4.14 8.47 -1.15
CA LEU A 182 4.69 9.83 -0.99
C LEU A 182 5.07 10.06 0.47
N ARG A 183 6.27 10.60 0.71
CA ARG A 183 6.71 11.01 2.05
C ARG A 183 7.65 12.20 1.97
N PHE A 184 7.41 13.22 2.77
CA PHE A 184 8.41 14.26 2.99
C PHE A 184 9.49 13.80 3.95
N GLY A 185 10.74 13.99 3.56
CA GLY A 185 11.90 13.72 4.39
C GLY A 185 12.21 14.85 5.38
N PRO A 186 13.07 14.59 6.37
CA PRO A 186 13.55 15.60 7.31
C PRO A 186 14.36 16.72 6.63
N ASP A 187 14.83 16.48 5.39
CA ASP A 187 15.49 17.44 4.51
C ASP A 187 14.50 18.33 3.72
N GLY A 188 13.19 18.17 3.96
CA GLY A 188 12.12 18.90 3.28
C GLY A 188 11.89 18.49 1.84
N LYS A 189 12.50 17.40 1.36
CA LYS A 189 12.30 16.88 0.00
C LYS A 189 11.16 15.85 -0.01
N LEU A 190 10.51 15.76 -1.17
CA LEU A 190 9.49 14.75 -1.43
C LEU A 190 10.14 13.48 -1.98
N TYR A 191 9.98 12.37 -1.25
CA TYR A 191 10.39 11.04 -1.67
C TYR A 191 9.17 10.29 -2.22
N ILE A 192 9.38 9.55 -3.32
CA ILE A 192 8.33 8.90 -4.09
C ILE A 192 8.81 7.51 -4.45
N THR A 193 8.09 6.47 -4.04
CA THR A 193 8.37 5.11 -4.50
C THR A 193 7.65 4.82 -5.81
N THR A 194 8.22 4.00 -6.69
CA THR A 194 7.60 3.59 -7.96
C THR A 194 7.72 2.08 -8.16
N GLY A 195 6.74 1.50 -8.85
CA GLY A 195 6.81 0.11 -9.26
C GLY A 195 7.51 -0.08 -10.61
N ASP A 196 7.88 -1.32 -10.94
CA ASP A 196 8.52 -1.68 -12.21
C ASP A 196 7.55 -1.78 -13.39
N ALA A 197 6.25 -1.53 -13.17
CA ALA A 197 5.18 -1.64 -14.16
C ALA A 197 5.11 -3.04 -14.82
N THR A 198 5.46 -4.10 -14.09
CA THR A 198 5.59 -5.49 -14.58
C THR A 198 6.60 -5.66 -15.72
N LYS A 199 7.48 -4.70 -15.92
CA LYS A 199 8.62 -4.70 -16.84
C LYS A 199 9.89 -4.65 -16.01
N ARG A 200 10.20 -5.76 -15.36
CA ARG A 200 11.22 -5.88 -14.32
C ARG A 200 12.59 -5.31 -14.71
N GLU A 201 12.94 -5.35 -16.01
CA GLU A 201 14.22 -4.83 -16.51
C GLU A 201 14.34 -3.30 -16.34
N LEU A 202 13.19 -2.58 -16.31
CA LEU A 202 13.17 -1.13 -16.10
C LEU A 202 13.74 -0.73 -14.73
N ALA A 203 13.67 -1.62 -13.74
CA ALA A 203 14.21 -1.36 -12.40
C ALA A 203 15.72 -1.07 -12.42
N GLN A 204 16.48 -1.68 -13.36
CA GLN A 204 17.91 -1.47 -13.52
C GLN A 204 18.27 -0.35 -14.51
N GLN A 205 17.30 0.14 -15.31
CA GLN A 205 17.54 1.20 -16.30
C GLN A 205 17.42 2.57 -15.64
N LEU A 206 18.50 3.34 -15.66
CA LEU A 206 18.54 4.67 -15.03
C LEU A 206 17.85 5.78 -15.84
N ASP A 207 17.55 5.56 -17.10
CA ASP A 207 16.74 6.44 -17.95
C ASP A 207 15.23 6.26 -17.75
N SER A 208 14.80 5.26 -16.95
CA SER A 208 13.42 4.98 -16.57
C SER A 208 13.13 5.39 -15.13
N LEU A 209 11.89 5.89 -14.88
CA LEU A 209 11.40 6.16 -13.53
C LEU A 209 10.72 4.95 -12.87
N ALA A 210 10.63 3.80 -13.55
CA ALA A 210 10.03 2.58 -13.01
C ALA A 210 11.00 1.83 -12.10
N GLY A 211 10.49 1.29 -10.96
CA GLY A 211 11.30 0.52 -10.00
C GLY A 211 12.37 1.37 -9.31
N LYS A 212 11.97 2.52 -8.78
CA LYS A 212 12.84 3.53 -8.17
C LYS A 212 12.27 4.08 -6.87
N THR A 213 13.14 4.60 -6.03
CA THR A 213 12.79 5.68 -5.12
C THR A 213 13.29 6.99 -5.74
N LEU A 214 12.39 7.97 -5.89
CA LEU A 214 12.68 9.30 -6.44
C LEU A 214 12.77 10.32 -5.31
N ARG A 215 13.52 11.42 -5.52
CA ARG A 215 13.63 12.54 -4.58
C ARG A 215 13.57 13.86 -5.32
N LEU A 216 12.63 14.72 -4.94
CA LEU A 216 12.34 15.99 -5.60
C LEU A 216 12.18 17.12 -4.57
N ASN A 217 12.37 18.36 -4.99
CA ASN A 217 11.91 19.51 -4.24
C ASN A 217 10.37 19.53 -4.21
N ASP A 218 9.78 20.27 -3.29
CA ASP A 218 8.34 20.43 -3.13
C ASP A 218 7.64 21.03 -4.36
N ASP A 219 8.40 21.72 -5.21
CA ASP A 219 7.93 22.30 -6.46
C ASP A 219 8.16 21.42 -7.69
N GLY A 220 8.77 20.24 -7.52
CA GLY A 220 9.10 19.29 -8.58
C GLY A 220 10.46 19.53 -9.24
N SER A 221 11.20 20.58 -8.86
CA SER A 221 12.56 20.78 -9.33
C SER A 221 13.53 19.73 -8.73
N ILE A 222 14.64 19.51 -9.41
CA ILE A 222 15.62 18.49 -9.01
C ILE A 222 16.54 19.06 -7.92
N PRO A 223 16.69 18.38 -6.77
CA PRO A 223 17.71 18.72 -5.80
C PRO A 223 19.12 18.56 -6.40
N SER A 224 19.96 19.59 -6.24
CA SER A 224 21.32 19.59 -6.82
C SER A 224 22.24 18.51 -6.25
N ASP A 225 21.88 17.96 -5.10
CA ASP A 225 22.61 16.88 -4.42
C ASP A 225 22.05 15.48 -4.70
N ASN A 226 21.10 15.32 -5.66
CA ASN A 226 20.67 14.00 -6.10
C ASN A 226 21.83 13.24 -6.78
N PRO A 227 21.85 11.89 -6.69
CA PRO A 227 23.04 11.12 -7.08
C PRO A 227 23.35 11.11 -8.58
N PHE A 228 22.34 11.38 -9.42
CA PHE A 228 22.48 11.23 -10.88
C PHE A 228 22.30 12.53 -11.66
N VAL A 229 22.35 13.71 -11.01
CA VAL A 229 22.12 15.03 -11.64
C VAL A 229 23.07 15.33 -12.79
N ASP A 230 24.32 14.87 -12.70
CA ASP A 230 25.37 15.13 -13.71
C ASP A 230 25.45 14.04 -14.79
N ARG A 231 24.59 13.01 -14.71
CA ARG A 231 24.57 11.89 -15.66
C ARG A 231 23.55 12.11 -16.78
N LYS A 232 24.04 12.12 -18.04
CA LYS A 232 23.18 12.30 -19.23
C LYS A 232 22.34 11.06 -19.57
N ASP A 233 22.75 9.90 -19.11
CA ASP A 233 22.13 8.59 -19.33
C ASP A 233 21.22 8.15 -18.15
N ALA A 234 20.92 9.07 -17.23
CA ALA A 234 20.10 8.79 -16.06
C ALA A 234 19.06 9.91 -15.81
N ARG A 235 17.95 9.53 -15.21
CA ARG A 235 16.92 10.45 -14.73
C ARG A 235 17.41 11.10 -13.43
N PRO A 236 17.49 12.43 -13.37
CA PRO A 236 18.05 13.13 -12.20
C PRO A 236 17.12 13.07 -10.96
N GLU A 237 15.86 12.67 -11.13
CA GLU A 237 14.91 12.43 -10.04
C GLU A 237 15.30 11.24 -9.16
N ILE A 238 16.08 10.30 -9.67
CA ILE A 238 16.36 9.01 -9.02
C ILE A 238 17.22 9.21 -7.77
N TRP A 239 16.75 8.64 -6.65
CA TRP A 239 17.49 8.50 -5.40
C TRP A 239 18.15 7.11 -5.27
N SER A 240 17.38 6.05 -5.50
CA SER A 240 17.80 4.65 -5.54
C SER A 240 17.09 3.89 -6.66
N TYR A 241 17.54 2.69 -6.99
CA TYR A 241 17.02 1.90 -8.10
C TYR A 241 17.09 0.40 -7.82
N GLY A 242 16.52 -0.40 -8.72
CA GLY A 242 16.49 -1.86 -8.54
C GLY A 242 15.37 -2.31 -7.61
N HIS A 243 14.26 -1.57 -7.56
CA HIS A 243 13.05 -1.88 -6.81
C HIS A 243 11.99 -2.53 -7.70
N ARG A 244 11.15 -3.40 -7.11
CA ARG A 244 10.06 -4.06 -7.83
C ARG A 244 8.72 -3.34 -7.68
N ASN A 245 8.20 -3.23 -6.46
CA ASN A 245 6.90 -2.59 -6.19
C ASN A 245 6.83 -2.11 -4.73
N SER A 246 7.42 -0.98 -4.47
CA SER A 246 7.50 -0.40 -3.14
C SER A 246 6.23 0.37 -2.80
N GLN A 247 5.58 0.04 -1.68
CA GLN A 247 4.31 0.64 -1.25
C GLN A 247 4.36 1.32 0.12
N GLY A 248 5.39 1.08 0.92
CA GLY A 248 5.61 1.73 2.21
C GLY A 248 6.90 2.54 2.25
N LEU A 249 6.88 3.68 2.94
CA LEU A 249 8.04 4.56 3.06
C LEU A 249 7.92 5.45 4.29
N ASP A 250 8.89 5.43 5.18
CA ASP A 250 8.99 6.39 6.29
C ASP A 250 10.43 6.55 6.80
N PHE A 251 10.67 7.64 7.50
CA PHE A 251 11.96 7.96 8.11
C PHE A 251 11.99 7.55 9.58
N GLN A 252 13.03 6.80 9.96
CA GLN A 252 13.24 6.40 11.34
C GLN A 252 13.55 7.61 12.23
N PRO A 253 12.79 7.83 13.31
CA PRO A 253 13.07 8.90 14.25
C PRO A 253 14.48 8.80 14.85
N GLY A 254 15.17 9.93 14.96
CA GLY A 254 16.49 10.04 15.59
C GLY A 254 17.67 9.67 14.69
N THR A 255 17.49 8.76 13.72
CA THR A 255 18.56 8.37 12.77
C THR A 255 18.38 8.95 11.39
N ASN A 256 17.14 9.30 11.01
CA ASN A 256 16.73 9.70 9.67
C ASN A 256 16.99 8.64 8.58
N LEU A 257 17.16 7.37 8.94
CA LEU A 257 17.21 6.27 7.97
C LEU A 257 15.86 6.16 7.26
N LEU A 258 15.90 6.09 5.94
CA LEU A 258 14.72 5.87 5.11
C LEU A 258 14.44 4.37 5.05
N ILE A 259 13.26 3.97 5.52
CA ILE A 259 12.81 2.57 5.52
C ILE A 259 11.69 2.42 4.51
N GLU A 260 11.78 1.38 3.71
CA GLU A 260 10.83 1.04 2.65
C GLU A 260 10.33 -0.39 2.82
N THR A 261 9.07 -0.64 2.42
CA THR A 261 8.52 -1.97 2.25
C THR A 261 8.22 -2.22 0.78
N GLU A 262 8.57 -3.43 0.31
CA GLU A 262 8.52 -3.78 -1.10
C GLU A 262 7.93 -5.17 -1.32
N HIS A 263 7.09 -5.32 -2.36
CA HIS A 263 6.57 -6.62 -2.79
C HIS A 263 7.61 -7.38 -3.59
N GLY A 264 7.92 -8.59 -3.17
CA GLY A 264 8.76 -9.55 -3.89
C GLY A 264 8.08 -10.25 -5.06
N PRO A 265 8.77 -11.20 -5.71
CA PRO A 265 8.24 -11.95 -6.85
C PRO A 265 6.93 -12.67 -6.54
N SER A 266 6.05 -12.77 -7.55
CA SER A 266 4.68 -13.30 -7.38
C SER A 266 4.43 -14.59 -8.18
N GLY A 267 5.46 -15.34 -8.53
CA GLY A 267 5.37 -16.61 -9.26
C GLY A 267 5.37 -16.46 -10.78
N PHE A 268 4.88 -15.35 -11.32
CA PHE A 268 4.93 -15.09 -12.78
C PHE A 268 6.22 -14.40 -13.23
N ASP A 269 6.92 -13.73 -12.32
CA ASP A 269 8.13 -12.95 -12.59
C ASP A 269 9.36 -13.41 -11.77
N GLY A 270 9.20 -14.44 -10.94
CA GLY A 270 10.22 -15.08 -10.12
C GLY A 270 9.59 -16.04 -9.11
N PRO A 271 10.38 -16.72 -8.27
CA PRO A 271 9.86 -17.54 -7.19
C PRO A 271 8.97 -16.70 -6.25
N GLY A 272 7.80 -17.22 -5.88
CA GLY A 272 6.88 -16.48 -4.99
C GLY A 272 7.45 -16.28 -3.59
N GLY A 273 7.16 -15.14 -2.97
CA GLY A 273 7.74 -14.70 -1.70
C GLY A 273 8.73 -13.56 -1.88
N GLY A 274 9.68 -13.42 -0.95
CA GLY A 274 10.75 -12.43 -1.08
C GLY A 274 10.28 -10.98 -0.93
N ASP A 275 9.18 -10.74 -0.21
CA ASP A 275 8.82 -9.36 0.16
C ASP A 275 9.86 -8.79 1.12
N GLU A 276 10.10 -7.48 1.06
CA GLU A 276 11.27 -6.89 1.68
C GLU A 276 10.95 -5.71 2.59
N VAL A 277 11.79 -5.52 3.60
CA VAL A 277 11.99 -4.24 4.29
C VAL A 277 13.41 -3.80 4.02
N ASN A 278 13.58 -2.62 3.43
CA ASN A 278 14.86 -2.08 3.01
C ASN A 278 15.23 -0.80 3.76
N ILE A 279 16.52 -0.58 4.03
CA ILE A 279 17.07 0.73 4.36
C ILE A 279 17.50 1.38 3.05
N VAL A 280 16.77 2.40 2.61
CA VAL A 280 17.00 3.03 1.31
C VAL A 280 18.05 4.14 1.40
N GLU A 281 19.13 4.01 0.64
CA GLU A 281 20.25 4.93 0.64
C GLU A 281 20.52 5.50 -0.76
N LYS A 282 21.16 6.67 -0.77
CA LYS A 282 21.51 7.41 -1.98
C LYS A 282 22.36 6.57 -2.94
N ALA A 283 21.99 6.54 -4.22
CA ALA A 283 22.67 5.86 -5.32
C ALA A 283 22.72 4.32 -5.22
N LYS A 284 22.07 3.70 -4.27
CA LYS A 284 22.11 2.26 -4.05
C LYS A 284 21.20 1.50 -5.00
N ASN A 285 21.62 0.29 -5.37
CA ASN A 285 20.89 -0.68 -6.19
C ASN A 285 20.34 -1.80 -5.30
N TYR A 286 19.02 -1.99 -5.28
CA TYR A 286 18.34 -3.02 -4.49
C TYR A 286 18.15 -4.33 -5.27
N GLY A 287 18.72 -4.40 -6.45
CA GLY A 287 19.03 -5.62 -7.17
C GLY A 287 17.93 -6.23 -8.01
N TRP A 288 16.66 -5.86 -7.84
CA TRP A 288 15.60 -6.39 -8.69
C TRP A 288 15.84 -6.07 -10.18
N PRO A 289 15.68 -7.01 -11.11
CA PRO A 289 15.33 -8.44 -10.97
C PRO A 289 16.54 -9.37 -10.91
N LEU A 290 17.76 -8.85 -10.75
CA LEU A 290 19.01 -9.62 -10.79
C LEU A 290 19.21 -10.46 -9.53
N ILE A 291 18.76 -9.95 -8.39
CA ILE A 291 18.67 -10.65 -7.12
C ILE A 291 17.27 -10.49 -6.53
N HIS A 292 16.86 -11.40 -5.66
CA HIS A 292 15.59 -11.39 -4.92
C HIS A 292 15.73 -12.25 -3.65
N HIS A 293 14.80 -12.15 -2.71
CA HIS A 293 14.85 -12.85 -1.43
C HIS A 293 16.15 -12.48 -0.68
N THR A 294 16.86 -13.46 -0.16
CA THR A 294 18.13 -13.27 0.57
C THR A 294 19.37 -13.35 -0.33
N GLN A 295 19.20 -13.31 -1.66
CA GLN A 295 20.33 -13.33 -2.58
C GLN A 295 21.18 -12.07 -2.44
N THR A 296 22.46 -12.19 -2.77
CA THR A 296 23.42 -11.09 -2.78
C THR A 296 24.04 -10.92 -4.15
N GLY A 297 24.38 -9.70 -4.52
CA GLY A 297 25.06 -9.38 -5.77
C GLY A 297 26.09 -8.26 -5.57
N ALA A 298 27.14 -8.26 -6.37
CA ALA A 298 28.16 -7.21 -6.29
C ALA A 298 27.54 -5.84 -6.59
N GLY A 299 27.69 -4.88 -5.67
CA GLY A 299 27.14 -3.54 -5.79
C GLY A 299 25.62 -3.45 -5.61
N MET A 300 25.00 -4.49 -5.07
CA MET A 300 23.56 -4.56 -4.76
C MET A 300 23.37 -4.71 -3.26
N GLU A 301 22.33 -4.05 -2.74
CA GLU A 301 21.95 -4.11 -1.33
C GLU A 301 21.00 -5.29 -1.10
N ALA A 302 21.26 -6.07 -0.05
CA ALA A 302 20.35 -7.10 0.40
C ALA A 302 19.27 -6.50 1.31
N PRO A 303 18.05 -7.10 1.36
CA PRO A 303 17.02 -6.62 2.25
C PRO A 303 17.40 -6.75 3.72
N LEU A 304 16.89 -5.83 4.54
CA LEU A 304 17.04 -5.89 5.99
C LEU A 304 16.18 -7.01 6.60
N LEU A 305 14.97 -7.19 6.07
CA LEU A 305 14.05 -8.30 6.37
C LEU A 305 13.47 -8.83 5.07
N GLU A 306 13.25 -10.13 5.04
CA GLU A 306 12.65 -10.86 3.92
C GLU A 306 11.49 -11.71 4.42
N TYR A 307 10.41 -11.79 3.61
CA TYR A 307 9.20 -12.54 3.93
C TYR A 307 8.86 -13.55 2.84
N THR A 308 9.03 -14.82 3.19
CA THR A 308 8.58 -15.99 2.41
C THR A 308 7.87 -16.95 3.37
N PRO A 309 6.55 -17.22 3.17
CA PRO A 309 5.70 -16.79 2.06
C PRO A 309 5.40 -15.29 2.05
N ALA A 310 5.00 -14.75 0.89
CA ALA A 310 4.71 -13.35 0.71
C ALA A 310 3.64 -12.83 1.70
N CYS A 311 3.87 -11.65 2.25
CA CYS A 311 2.89 -10.91 3.06
C CYS A 311 2.23 -9.77 2.29
N ALA A 312 2.80 -9.35 1.15
CA ALA A 312 2.43 -8.19 0.34
C ALA A 312 2.31 -6.92 1.20
N PRO A 313 3.45 -6.34 1.63
CA PRO A 313 3.47 -5.21 2.55
C PRO A 313 2.89 -3.96 1.88
N GLY A 314 1.92 -3.33 2.54
CA GLY A 314 1.33 -2.06 2.13
C GLY A 314 2.19 -0.87 2.59
N SER A 315 1.55 0.16 3.16
CA SER A 315 2.28 1.28 3.74
C SER A 315 3.10 0.88 4.95
N GLY A 316 4.11 1.68 5.24
CA GLY A 316 4.87 1.56 6.47
C GLY A 316 5.05 2.92 7.16
N MET A 317 5.07 2.90 8.50
CA MET A 317 5.29 4.09 9.30
C MET A 317 6.02 3.80 10.60
N PHE A 318 6.79 4.76 11.08
CA PHE A 318 7.30 4.77 12.46
C PHE A 318 6.30 5.43 13.38
N TYR A 319 5.97 4.73 14.47
CA TYR A 319 5.12 5.31 15.50
C TYR A 319 5.91 6.30 16.36
N ARG A 320 5.35 7.52 16.52
CA ARG A 320 5.99 8.64 17.24
C ARG A 320 5.19 9.09 18.47
N GLY A 321 3.93 8.60 18.56
CA GLY A 321 2.98 8.97 19.59
C GLY A 321 3.36 8.51 21.00
N GLU A 322 2.54 8.93 21.98
CA GLU A 322 2.73 8.64 23.39
C GLU A 322 1.64 7.74 23.97
N ALA A 323 0.55 7.52 23.22
CA ALA A 323 -0.56 6.70 23.70
C ALA A 323 -0.15 5.22 23.90
N PHE A 324 0.82 4.76 23.13
CA PHE A 324 1.44 3.43 23.26
C PHE A 324 2.96 3.59 23.47
N PRO A 325 3.44 3.79 24.69
CA PRO A 325 4.87 4.00 24.94
C PRO A 325 5.75 2.87 24.40
N GLU A 326 5.26 1.62 24.40
CA GLU A 326 5.97 0.44 23.89
C GLU A 326 6.08 0.42 22.35
N PHE A 327 5.28 1.22 21.65
CA PHE A 327 5.31 1.35 20.19
C PHE A 327 6.26 2.44 19.71
N ARG A 328 6.67 3.34 20.59
CA ARG A 328 7.46 4.51 20.21
C ARG A 328 8.77 4.10 19.51
N GLY A 329 9.00 4.66 18.33
CA GLY A 329 10.17 4.36 17.50
C GLY A 329 10.12 3.01 16.78
N ASN A 330 9.02 2.26 16.88
CA ASN A 330 8.87 1.02 16.15
C ASN A 330 8.23 1.29 14.77
N TYR A 331 8.57 0.44 13.81
CA TYR A 331 8.02 0.47 12.46
C TYR A 331 6.85 -0.49 12.33
N PHE A 332 5.78 -0.01 11.71
CA PHE A 332 4.56 -0.79 11.47
C PHE A 332 4.23 -0.77 9.99
N PHE A 333 3.80 -1.90 9.47
CA PHE A 333 3.24 -1.97 8.12
C PHE A 333 2.11 -3.00 8.05
N GLY A 334 1.13 -2.70 7.19
CA GLY A 334 0.01 -3.60 6.90
C GLY A 334 0.39 -4.63 5.85
N CYS A 335 -0.21 -5.81 5.91
CA CYS A 335 -0.01 -6.89 4.95
C CYS A 335 -1.31 -7.20 4.21
N LEU A 336 -1.27 -7.13 2.87
CA LEU A 336 -2.43 -7.38 2.00
C LEU A 336 -2.70 -8.88 1.82
N VAL A 337 -1.66 -9.69 1.65
CA VAL A 337 -1.77 -11.15 1.53
C VAL A 337 -1.60 -11.80 2.90
N GLY A 338 -0.68 -11.31 3.71
CA GLY A 338 -0.46 -11.81 5.06
C GLY A 338 -1.56 -11.46 6.06
N VAL A 339 -2.53 -10.60 5.70
CA VAL A 339 -3.73 -10.20 6.47
C VAL A 339 -3.45 -9.89 7.94
N ARG A 340 -2.42 -9.11 8.19
CA ARG A 340 -1.92 -8.72 9.52
C ARG A 340 -1.25 -7.36 9.50
N ILE A 341 -0.94 -6.82 10.66
CA ILE A 341 0.03 -5.73 10.83
C ILE A 341 1.31 -6.35 11.39
N ILE A 342 2.45 -6.00 10.82
CA ILE A 342 3.75 -6.37 11.35
C ILE A 342 4.34 -5.18 12.07
N ARG A 343 4.81 -5.39 13.31
CA ARG A 343 5.58 -4.46 14.12
C ARG A 343 7.03 -4.90 14.14
N VAL A 344 7.95 -3.99 13.82
CA VAL A 344 9.40 -4.21 13.84
C VAL A 344 10.04 -3.22 14.79
N THR A 345 10.91 -3.70 15.69
CA THR A 345 11.72 -2.82 16.54
C THR A 345 13.14 -2.75 16.03
N PHE A 346 13.72 -1.56 16.12
CA PHE A 346 15.07 -1.28 15.64
C PHE A 346 15.99 -0.81 16.78
N ASP A 347 17.28 -1.13 16.64
CA ASP A 347 18.39 -0.52 17.34
C ASP A 347 19.36 0.03 16.27
N GLY A 348 19.21 1.31 15.96
CA GLY A 348 19.87 1.91 14.80
C GLY A 348 19.46 1.23 13.49
N ARG A 349 20.41 0.59 12.81
CA ARG A 349 20.17 -0.17 11.56
C ARG A 349 19.77 -1.63 11.79
N ARG A 350 19.86 -2.13 13.03
CA ARG A 350 19.64 -3.54 13.35
C ARG A 350 18.20 -3.78 13.77
N VAL A 351 17.57 -4.79 13.19
CA VAL A 351 16.29 -5.31 13.67
C VAL A 351 16.49 -6.07 14.99
N VAL A 352 15.69 -5.75 16.01
CA VAL A 352 15.75 -6.37 17.33
C VAL A 352 14.65 -7.39 17.53
N THR A 353 13.39 -7.00 17.25
CA THR A 353 12.23 -7.89 17.36
C THR A 353 11.27 -7.70 16.21
N GLN A 354 10.44 -8.71 16.00
CA GLN A 354 9.31 -8.66 15.09
C GLN A 354 8.10 -9.37 15.69
N GLU A 355 6.91 -8.83 15.48
CA GLU A 355 5.66 -9.47 15.90
C GLU A 355 4.50 -9.18 14.94
N ASN A 356 3.55 -10.11 14.90
CA ASN A 356 2.31 -9.96 14.14
C ASN A 356 1.19 -9.44 15.05
N LEU A 357 0.43 -8.46 14.58
CA LEU A 357 -0.75 -7.95 15.22
C LEU A 357 -1.98 -8.22 14.36
N LEU A 358 -3.12 -8.54 14.98
CA LEU A 358 -4.44 -8.68 14.33
C LEU A 358 -4.50 -9.72 13.21
N GLU A 359 -3.65 -10.73 13.23
CA GLU A 359 -3.54 -11.73 12.18
C GLU A 359 -4.90 -12.42 11.89
N GLY A 360 -5.28 -12.44 10.59
CA GLY A 360 -6.51 -13.04 10.09
C GLY A 360 -7.82 -12.33 10.48
N LYS A 361 -7.79 -11.18 11.19
CA LYS A 361 -9.00 -10.58 11.78
C LYS A 361 -9.72 -9.56 10.88
N TYR A 362 -8.96 -8.84 10.06
CA TYR A 362 -9.50 -7.70 9.28
C TYR A 362 -9.28 -7.82 7.78
N GLY A 363 -8.78 -8.98 7.34
CA GLY A 363 -8.45 -9.19 5.93
C GLY A 363 -7.23 -8.38 5.49
N ARG A 364 -7.27 -7.87 4.28
CA ARG A 364 -6.18 -7.15 3.62
C ARG A 364 -5.98 -5.78 4.25
N ILE A 365 -4.81 -5.52 4.83
CA ILE A 365 -4.49 -4.24 5.46
C ILE A 365 -3.60 -3.43 4.51
N ARG A 366 -4.10 -2.25 4.10
CA ARG A 366 -3.47 -1.39 3.08
C ARG A 366 -2.58 -0.32 3.69
N ASP A 367 -3.11 0.47 4.61
CA ASP A 367 -2.41 1.61 5.20
C ASP A 367 -2.33 1.48 6.71
N VAL A 368 -1.24 1.95 7.28
CA VAL A 368 -1.08 2.18 8.71
C VAL A 368 -0.63 3.62 8.92
N ALA A 369 -1.23 4.29 9.89
CA ALA A 369 -0.96 5.70 10.16
C ALA A 369 -1.16 6.03 11.63
N GLU A 370 -0.47 7.06 12.13
CA GLU A 370 -0.66 7.58 13.48
C GLU A 370 -1.63 8.75 13.47
N GLY A 371 -2.64 8.71 14.33
CA GLY A 371 -3.58 9.82 14.50
C GLY A 371 -3.08 10.90 15.48
N PRO A 372 -3.71 12.07 15.47
CA PRO A 372 -3.35 13.17 16.40
C PRO A 372 -3.64 12.84 17.86
N ASP A 373 -4.45 11.81 18.12
CA ASP A 373 -4.71 11.24 19.47
C ASP A 373 -3.60 10.28 19.92
N GLY A 374 -2.58 10.08 19.09
CA GLY A 374 -1.51 9.13 19.32
C GLY A 374 -1.92 7.67 19.14
N TYR A 375 -3.08 7.40 18.54
CA TYR A 375 -3.51 6.04 18.25
C TYR A 375 -3.00 5.57 16.89
N LEU A 376 -2.84 4.25 16.76
CA LEU A 376 -2.50 3.64 15.50
C LEU A 376 -3.79 3.34 14.72
N TYR A 377 -3.88 3.86 13.51
CA TYR A 377 -4.97 3.62 12.57
C TYR A 377 -4.50 2.73 11.44
N PHE A 378 -5.44 1.99 10.86
CA PHE A 378 -5.19 1.23 9.65
C PHE A 378 -6.43 1.17 8.75
N SER A 379 -6.21 1.02 7.44
CA SER A 379 -7.29 0.81 6.48
C SER A 379 -7.29 -0.62 5.96
N THR A 380 -8.50 -1.13 5.65
CA THR A 380 -8.67 -2.39 4.93
C THR A 380 -8.74 -2.16 3.41
N SER A 381 -8.53 -3.21 2.63
CA SER A 381 -8.58 -3.23 1.16
C SER A 381 -9.21 -4.53 0.67
N ASN A 382 -10.32 -4.91 1.28
CA ASN A 382 -11.01 -6.18 1.01
C ASN A 382 -11.84 -6.13 -0.28
N GLN A 383 -12.19 -4.91 -0.74
CA GLN A 383 -12.92 -4.64 -1.98
C GLN A 383 -12.01 -4.36 -3.18
N ASP A 384 -10.69 -4.60 -3.09
CA ASP A 384 -9.75 -4.32 -4.17
C ASP A 384 -9.79 -5.34 -5.34
N GLY A 385 -10.67 -6.33 -5.27
CA GLY A 385 -10.84 -7.41 -6.24
C GLY A 385 -9.97 -8.65 -5.96
N ARG A 386 -9.21 -8.65 -4.86
CA ARG A 386 -8.33 -9.75 -4.43
C ARG A 386 -8.63 -10.24 -3.01
N GLY A 387 -9.49 -9.54 -2.29
CA GLY A 387 -9.93 -9.87 -0.94
C GLY A 387 -11.31 -10.49 -0.91
N SER A 388 -11.74 -10.85 0.31
CA SER A 388 -13.12 -11.26 0.62
C SER A 388 -13.72 -10.15 1.48
N SER A 389 -14.69 -9.41 0.92
CA SER A 389 -15.31 -8.27 1.60
C SER A 389 -16.44 -8.69 2.51
N ALA A 390 -16.55 -8.05 3.68
CA ALA A 390 -17.75 -8.07 4.53
C ALA A 390 -18.69 -6.91 4.15
N ALA A 391 -19.88 -6.90 4.73
CA ALA A 391 -20.93 -5.92 4.37
C ALA A 391 -20.53 -4.45 4.69
N ASP A 392 -19.66 -4.23 5.68
CA ASP A 392 -19.19 -2.92 6.14
C ASP A 392 -17.78 -2.55 5.64
N ASP A 393 -17.16 -3.40 4.80
CA ASP A 393 -15.86 -3.12 4.19
C ASP A 393 -15.99 -2.08 3.05
N ASP A 394 -14.91 -1.34 2.71
CA ASP A 394 -13.67 -1.27 3.47
C ASP A 394 -13.81 -0.29 4.64
N ARG A 395 -12.87 -0.37 5.58
CA ARG A 395 -12.93 0.35 6.85
C ARG A 395 -11.63 1.06 7.18
N ILE A 396 -11.73 2.14 7.97
CA ILE A 396 -10.62 2.66 8.78
C ILE A 396 -10.90 2.31 10.22
N ILE A 397 -9.91 1.72 10.86
CA ILE A 397 -9.97 1.10 12.18
C ILE A 397 -8.81 1.65 13.01
N ARG A 398 -8.98 1.75 14.34
CA ARG A 398 -7.91 2.21 15.24
C ARG A 398 -7.67 1.26 16.39
N LEU A 399 -6.44 1.23 16.88
CA LEU A 399 -6.04 0.61 18.14
C LEU A 399 -6.14 1.65 19.25
N VAL A 400 -6.81 1.30 20.34
CA VAL A 400 -6.99 2.15 21.51
C VAL A 400 -6.33 1.48 22.71
N PRO A 401 -5.40 2.13 23.44
CA PRO A 401 -4.71 1.51 24.57
C PRO A 401 -5.71 1.11 25.65
N LEU A 402 -5.50 -0.04 26.27
CA LEU A 402 -6.16 -0.42 27.51
C LEU A 402 -5.37 0.17 28.68
N LYS A 403 -6.06 0.92 29.52
CA LYS A 403 -5.49 1.51 30.75
C LYS A 403 -5.19 0.45 31.80
#